data_71629a7f1fead2b06476cb2bc292f022
#
_entry.id   71629a7f1fead2b06476cb2bc292f022
#
_cell.length_a   1.000
_cell.length_b   1.000
_cell.length_c   1.000
_cell.angle_alpha   90.00
_cell.angle_beta   90.00
_cell.angle_gamma   90.00
#
_symmetry.space_group_name_H-M   'P 1'
#
loop_
_entity.id
_entity.type
_entity.pdbx_description
1 polymer ?
#
loop_
_entity_poly.entity_id
_entity_poly.type
_entity_poly.pdbx_seq_one_letter_code
_entity_poly.pdbx_strand_id
1 'polypeptide(L)'
;KTFLLAYFKPSHGLNPDIIELYNKNRLRVTRQVPCHPQTNETIDFVFSINGLPVATCELKNPSTGQTWHDAVKQFRYTRSPNAPLFSFKKRALVHFAADVNEVYMATELKGEKTFFLPFNRGNHPGEVKCGAGNPQHKSGYRTGYFWEEVLEKDSFMDIIGSFMFIERREEKVMDNLGRSRLEPKETMIFPRYHQLDVVRKLISTTKIEGAGQNYLIQHSAGSGKTKSISWLSHRLSSLHGAQDQKLFDCVVVITDRKVLDRQLQDAIYQIEHAQGVVQAIDDDSKQLAEALVDGTKIVITTLHKVPFVLNSLLNIEGLAEGTQQSEDEFRQM
;
A
#
# COMPACT_ATOMS: atom_id res chain seq x y z
N LYS A 1 -7.26 8.79 26.61
CA LYS A 1 -8.57 8.50 25.98
C LYS A 1 -8.36 8.57 24.47
N THR A 2 -8.55 7.47 23.76
CA THR A 2 -8.41 7.41 22.30
C THR A 2 -9.76 7.70 21.65
N PHE A 3 -9.78 8.55 20.62
CA PHE A 3 -10.97 8.84 19.84
C PHE A 3 -10.78 8.32 18.41
N LEU A 4 -11.75 7.60 17.91
CA LEU A 4 -11.79 7.23 16.50
C LEU A 4 -12.29 8.43 15.68
N LEU A 5 -11.50 8.87 14.74
CA LEU A 5 -11.78 10.05 13.91
C LEU A 5 -12.51 9.71 12.61
N ALA A 6 -12.42 8.45 12.16
CA ALA A 6 -13.10 7.92 10.99
C ALA A 6 -13.28 6.39 11.14
N TYR A 7 -14.28 5.86 10.48
CA TYR A 7 -14.51 4.42 10.37
C TYR A 7 -14.21 3.96 8.94
N PHE A 8 -13.53 2.82 8.80
CA PHE A 8 -13.22 2.23 7.51
C PHE A 8 -14.20 1.10 7.19
N LYS A 9 -14.39 0.84 5.89
CA LYS A 9 -15.29 -0.20 5.44
C LYS A 9 -14.76 -1.57 5.88
N PRO A 10 -15.56 -2.38 6.58
CA PRO A 10 -15.11 -3.71 7.01
C PRO A 10 -14.94 -4.65 5.81
N SER A 11 -14.10 -5.67 5.97
CA SER A 11 -13.86 -6.69 4.93
C SER A 11 -15.05 -7.65 4.71
N HIS A 12 -16.00 -7.67 5.65
CA HIS A 12 -17.20 -8.53 5.64
C HIS A 12 -18.44 -7.78 6.11
N GLY A 13 -19.63 -8.30 5.80
CA GLY A 13 -20.93 -7.70 6.15
C GLY A 13 -21.46 -8.04 7.54
N LEU A 14 -20.74 -8.83 8.34
CA LEU A 14 -21.21 -9.38 9.61
C LEU A 14 -21.42 -8.36 10.73
N ASN A 15 -20.91 -7.13 10.59
CA ASN A 15 -21.09 -6.07 11.57
C ASN A 15 -21.78 -4.84 10.95
N PRO A 16 -23.12 -4.77 10.98
CA PRO A 16 -23.88 -3.69 10.39
C PRO A 16 -23.61 -2.33 11.07
N ASP A 17 -23.27 -2.30 12.36
CA ASP A 17 -22.97 -1.07 13.09
C ASP A 17 -21.74 -0.36 12.53
N ILE A 18 -20.69 -1.13 12.18
CA ILE A 18 -19.48 -0.57 11.55
C ILE A 18 -19.81 -0.01 10.17
N ILE A 19 -20.67 -0.68 9.40
CA ILE A 19 -21.12 -0.21 8.09
C ILE A 19 -21.89 1.11 8.25
N GLU A 20 -22.78 1.20 9.21
CA GLU A 20 -23.50 2.44 9.51
C GLU A 20 -22.56 3.58 9.90
N LEU A 21 -21.59 3.31 10.78
CA LEU A 21 -20.56 4.28 11.18
C LEU A 21 -19.69 4.70 10.00
N TYR A 22 -19.30 3.76 9.12
CA TYR A 22 -18.61 4.07 7.89
C TYR A 22 -19.41 5.02 6.99
N ASN A 23 -20.71 4.77 6.83
CA ASN A 23 -21.59 5.60 6.00
C ASN A 23 -21.74 7.03 6.56
N LYS A 24 -21.60 7.22 7.87
CA LYS A 24 -21.62 8.52 8.55
C LYS A 24 -20.38 9.37 8.30
N ASN A 25 -19.28 8.80 7.74
CA ASN A 25 -18.12 9.60 7.39
C ASN A 25 -18.48 10.67 6.35
N ARG A 26 -18.04 11.88 6.60
CA ARG A 26 -18.25 13.05 5.73
C ARG A 26 -16.96 13.39 5.02
N LEU A 27 -16.88 13.08 3.72
CA LEU A 27 -15.81 13.55 2.87
C LEU A 27 -16.20 14.91 2.29
N ARG A 28 -15.27 15.86 2.34
CA ARG A 28 -15.47 17.21 1.84
C ARG A 28 -14.27 17.65 1.02
N VAL A 29 -14.54 18.33 -0.08
CA VAL A 29 -13.56 19.09 -0.84
C VAL A 29 -13.78 20.56 -0.57
N THR A 30 -12.75 21.28 -0.16
CA THR A 30 -12.80 22.73 0.08
C THR A 30 -11.79 23.39 -0.85
N ARG A 31 -12.23 24.46 -1.53
CA ARG A 31 -11.42 25.20 -2.50
C ARG A 31 -10.76 26.40 -1.84
N GLN A 32 -9.59 26.80 -2.37
CA GLN A 32 -8.87 28.04 -2.00
C GLN A 32 -8.73 28.19 -0.48
N VAL A 33 -8.20 27.16 0.16
CA VAL A 33 -8.03 27.12 1.63
C VAL A 33 -6.75 27.85 2.03
N PRO A 34 -6.80 28.85 2.93
CA PRO A 34 -5.60 29.46 3.47
C PRO A 34 -4.69 28.40 4.11
N CYS A 35 -3.45 28.35 3.68
CA CYS A 35 -2.51 27.32 4.16
C CYS A 35 -1.55 27.84 5.22
N HIS A 36 -1.49 29.15 5.42
CA HIS A 36 -0.65 29.78 6.45
C HIS A 36 -1.40 30.91 7.16
N PRO A 37 -1.33 31.02 8.50
CA PRO A 37 -2.09 32.02 9.24
C PRO A 37 -1.65 33.47 9.03
N GLN A 38 -0.43 33.70 8.50
CA GLN A 38 0.16 35.03 8.35
C GLN A 38 0.32 35.45 6.88
N THR A 39 -0.04 34.60 5.92
CA THR A 39 0.06 34.93 4.49
C THR A 39 -1.29 34.69 3.83
N ASN A 40 -1.52 35.37 2.69
CA ASN A 40 -2.71 35.15 1.88
C ASN A 40 -2.59 33.94 0.93
N GLU A 41 -1.60 33.07 1.17
CA GLU A 41 -1.40 31.89 0.34
C GLU A 41 -2.52 30.89 0.57
N THR A 42 -3.10 30.42 -0.54
CA THR A 42 -4.13 29.38 -0.52
C THR A 42 -3.68 28.15 -1.28
N ILE A 43 -4.15 26.99 -0.87
CA ILE A 43 -4.08 25.74 -1.62
C ILE A 43 -5.37 25.56 -2.42
N ASP A 44 -5.27 25.10 -3.67
CA ASP A 44 -6.43 25.01 -4.56
C ASP A 44 -7.53 24.09 -4.01
N PHE A 45 -7.15 22.90 -3.52
CA PHE A 45 -8.08 21.96 -2.90
C PHE A 45 -7.51 21.33 -1.63
N VAL A 46 -8.39 21.20 -0.63
CA VAL A 46 -8.17 20.40 0.57
C VAL A 46 -9.28 19.35 0.66
N PHE A 47 -8.88 18.10 0.76
CA PHE A 47 -9.77 16.97 1.01
C PHE A 47 -9.76 16.66 2.50
N SER A 48 -10.95 16.55 3.09
CA SER A 48 -11.10 16.29 4.52
C SER A 48 -12.07 15.15 4.79
N ILE A 49 -11.79 14.39 5.86
CA ILE A 49 -12.66 13.36 6.41
C ILE A 49 -13.08 13.81 7.79
N ASN A 50 -14.39 13.95 8.01
CA ASN A 50 -14.97 14.40 9.26
C ASN A 50 -14.39 15.74 9.78
N GLY A 51 -13.99 16.62 8.84
CA GLY A 51 -13.39 17.91 9.13
C GLY A 51 -11.86 17.90 9.26
N LEU A 52 -11.20 16.74 9.24
CA LEU A 52 -9.76 16.63 9.29
C LEU A 52 -9.16 16.63 7.88
N PRO A 53 -8.26 17.56 7.55
CA PRO A 53 -7.54 17.54 6.28
C PRO A 53 -6.71 16.27 6.14
N VAL A 54 -6.90 15.55 5.04
CA VAL A 54 -6.17 14.29 4.75
C VAL A 54 -5.36 14.37 3.46
N ALA A 55 -5.76 15.23 2.52
CA ALA A 55 -4.99 15.46 1.31
C ALA A 55 -5.10 16.91 0.82
N THR A 56 -4.12 17.36 0.05
CA THR A 56 -4.13 18.65 -0.63
C THR A 56 -3.83 18.47 -2.12
N CYS A 57 -4.30 19.39 -2.95
CA CYS A 57 -3.99 19.40 -4.36
C CYS A 57 -3.76 20.84 -4.85
N GLU A 58 -2.66 21.05 -5.56
CA GLU A 58 -2.43 22.21 -6.45
C GLU A 58 -2.78 21.79 -7.87
N LEU A 59 -3.71 22.49 -8.50
CA LEU A 59 -4.19 22.21 -9.85
C LEU A 59 -3.73 23.28 -10.80
N LYS A 60 -3.17 22.88 -11.94
CA LYS A 60 -2.75 23.78 -13.00
C LYS A 60 -3.53 23.54 -14.29
N ASN A 61 -3.71 24.60 -15.04
CA ASN A 61 -4.37 24.53 -16.33
C ASN A 61 -3.37 24.85 -17.46
N PRO A 62 -3.04 23.89 -18.32
CA PRO A 62 -2.14 24.11 -19.46
C PRO A 62 -2.59 25.23 -20.42
N SER A 63 -3.90 25.52 -20.48
CA SER A 63 -4.40 26.64 -21.28
C SER A 63 -3.86 28.00 -20.83
N THR A 64 -3.37 28.11 -19.58
CA THR A 64 -2.70 29.30 -19.05
C THR A 64 -1.18 29.22 -19.13
N GLY A 65 -0.64 28.19 -19.80
CA GLY A 65 0.81 27.93 -19.88
C GLY A 65 1.41 27.28 -18.63
N GLN A 66 0.59 26.89 -17.65
CA GLN A 66 1.01 26.25 -16.41
C GLN A 66 0.71 24.76 -16.43
N THR A 67 1.62 23.95 -15.86
CA THR A 67 1.53 22.50 -15.79
C THR A 67 1.73 21.99 -14.38
N TRP A 68 1.63 20.68 -14.16
CA TRP A 68 1.95 20.06 -12.89
C TRP A 68 3.36 20.43 -12.36
N HIS A 69 4.30 20.77 -13.22
CA HIS A 69 5.63 21.25 -12.79
C HIS A 69 5.54 22.56 -11.98
N ASP A 70 4.61 23.43 -12.35
CA ASP A 70 4.40 24.69 -11.62
C ASP A 70 3.71 24.44 -10.29
N ALA A 71 2.83 23.44 -10.21
CA ALA A 71 2.26 22.98 -8.94
C ALA A 71 3.36 22.40 -8.03
N VAL A 72 4.28 21.59 -8.56
CA VAL A 72 5.44 21.08 -7.81
C VAL A 72 6.34 22.23 -7.32
N LYS A 73 6.60 23.24 -8.17
CA LYS A 73 7.38 24.44 -7.76
C LYS A 73 6.69 25.20 -6.62
N GLN A 74 5.35 25.32 -6.65
CA GLN A 74 4.63 25.94 -5.54
C GLN A 74 4.83 25.19 -4.23
N PHE A 75 4.69 23.86 -4.22
CA PHE A 75 4.94 23.06 -3.02
C PHE A 75 6.38 23.15 -2.52
N ARG A 76 7.36 23.29 -3.41
CA ARG A 76 8.77 23.35 -3.05
C ARG A 76 9.21 24.71 -2.51
N TYR A 77 8.71 25.78 -3.09
CA TYR A 77 9.30 27.13 -2.89
C TYR A 77 8.34 28.10 -2.19
N THR A 78 7.04 27.90 -2.28
CA THR A 78 6.05 28.83 -1.71
C THR A 78 5.24 28.24 -0.56
N ARG A 79 5.14 26.91 -0.44
CA ARG A 79 4.42 26.27 0.66
C ARG A 79 5.35 25.88 1.78
N SER A 80 5.21 26.51 2.95
CA SER A 80 6.04 26.18 4.12
C SER A 80 5.74 24.76 4.63
N PRO A 81 6.73 23.86 4.70
CA PRO A 81 6.56 22.52 5.29
C PRO A 81 6.13 22.56 6.76
N ASN A 82 6.39 23.66 7.45
CA ASN A 82 6.07 23.85 8.86
C ASN A 82 4.68 24.44 9.08
N ALA A 83 3.98 24.85 8.00
CA ALA A 83 2.60 25.30 8.13
C ALA A 83 1.71 24.17 8.66
N PRO A 84 0.70 24.46 9.51
CA PRO A 84 -0.09 23.43 10.17
C PRO A 84 -0.71 22.41 9.22
N LEU A 85 -1.14 22.86 8.03
CA LEU A 85 -1.75 22.00 7.01
C LEU A 85 -0.77 20.98 6.42
N PHE A 86 0.52 21.34 6.31
CA PHE A 86 1.56 20.55 5.65
C PHE A 86 2.48 19.81 6.61
N SER A 87 2.35 20.04 7.91
CA SER A 87 3.18 19.39 8.93
C SER A 87 3.05 17.87 8.87
N PHE A 88 4.17 17.19 8.68
CA PHE A 88 4.25 15.73 8.56
C PHE A 88 3.53 15.02 9.70
N LYS A 89 2.67 14.04 9.39
CA LYS A 89 1.85 13.23 10.31
C LYS A 89 0.81 13.98 11.14
N LYS A 90 0.61 15.27 10.92
CA LYS A 90 -0.31 16.05 11.77
C LYS A 90 -1.64 16.35 11.09
N ARG A 91 -1.63 16.56 9.76
CA ARG A 91 -2.82 16.96 8.99
C ARG A 91 -2.84 16.24 7.65
N ALA A 92 -2.65 16.98 6.54
CA ALA A 92 -2.64 16.35 5.22
C ALA A 92 -1.55 15.28 5.13
N LEU A 93 -1.94 14.09 4.68
CA LEU A 93 -1.10 12.90 4.61
C LEU A 93 -0.45 12.74 3.23
N VAL A 94 -1.05 13.38 2.21
CA VAL A 94 -0.57 13.36 0.83
C VAL A 94 -0.85 14.69 0.16
N HIS A 95 0.05 15.09 -0.73
CA HIS A 95 0.00 16.35 -1.48
C HIS A 95 0.07 16.03 -2.97
N PHE A 96 -0.93 16.44 -3.73
CA PHE A 96 -1.02 16.20 -5.16
C PHE A 96 -0.70 17.48 -5.94
N ALA A 97 0.14 17.32 -6.96
CA ALA A 97 0.40 18.32 -7.99
C ALA A 97 -0.18 17.79 -9.30
N ALA A 98 -1.19 18.44 -9.85
CA ALA A 98 -1.95 17.92 -10.98
C ALA A 98 -2.21 18.98 -12.05
N ASP A 99 -2.35 18.51 -13.28
CA ASP A 99 -2.96 19.25 -14.37
C ASP A 99 -3.95 18.34 -15.13
N VAL A 100 -4.38 18.73 -16.32
CA VAL A 100 -5.32 17.93 -17.12
C VAL A 100 -4.70 16.67 -17.71
N ASN A 101 -3.36 16.53 -17.68
CA ASN A 101 -2.62 15.44 -18.30
C ASN A 101 -2.04 14.47 -17.28
N GLU A 102 -1.46 14.98 -16.18
CA GLU A 102 -0.67 14.16 -15.24
C GLU A 102 -0.92 14.54 -13.77
N VAL A 103 -0.70 13.57 -12.88
CA VAL A 103 -0.77 13.71 -11.42
C VAL A 103 0.54 13.23 -10.81
N TYR A 104 1.06 14.03 -9.89
CA TYR A 104 2.22 13.71 -9.04
C TYR A 104 1.86 13.85 -7.58
N MET A 105 2.49 13.07 -6.71
CA MET A 105 2.19 13.07 -5.27
C MET A 105 3.45 13.09 -4.42
N ALA A 106 3.34 13.70 -3.25
CA ALA A 106 4.32 13.64 -2.17
C ALA A 106 3.61 13.41 -0.84
N THR A 107 4.24 12.68 0.08
CA THR A 107 3.68 12.40 1.42
C THR A 107 4.34 13.23 2.52
N GLU A 108 5.38 13.99 2.17
CA GLU A 108 6.06 14.89 3.08
C GLU A 108 6.64 16.07 2.28
N LEU A 109 6.39 17.29 2.72
CA LEU A 109 7.02 18.47 2.16
C LEU A 109 8.33 18.78 2.91
N LYS A 110 9.40 19.01 2.15
CA LYS A 110 10.77 19.32 2.62
C LYS A 110 11.33 20.55 1.91
N GLY A 111 10.46 21.49 1.55
CA GLY A 111 10.84 22.62 0.70
C GLY A 111 11.40 22.12 -0.64
N GLU A 112 12.52 22.67 -1.08
CA GLU A 112 13.18 22.30 -2.34
C GLU A 112 13.47 20.79 -2.47
N LYS A 113 13.78 20.13 -1.36
CA LYS A 113 14.06 18.68 -1.31
C LYS A 113 12.83 17.81 -1.36
N THR A 114 11.62 18.37 -1.51
CA THR A 114 10.39 17.59 -1.65
C THR A 114 10.45 16.71 -2.88
N PHE A 115 10.24 15.41 -2.70
CA PHE A 115 10.28 14.45 -3.78
C PHE A 115 8.85 14.06 -4.19
N PHE A 116 8.49 14.36 -5.44
CA PHE A 116 7.22 14.00 -6.02
C PHE A 116 7.36 12.75 -6.87
N LEU A 117 6.46 11.79 -6.66
CA LEU A 117 6.34 10.56 -7.44
C LEU A 117 5.17 10.67 -8.43
N PRO A 118 5.31 10.14 -9.64
CA PRO A 118 4.19 10.06 -10.58
C PRO A 118 3.10 9.15 -10.02
N PHE A 119 1.85 9.59 -10.17
CA PHE A 119 0.65 8.85 -9.85
C PHE A 119 -0.20 8.63 -11.11
N ASN A 120 0.45 8.21 -12.19
CA ASN A 120 -0.13 8.08 -13.53
C ASN A 120 -0.37 6.61 -13.88
N ARG A 121 -1.37 6.38 -14.75
CA ARG A 121 -1.81 5.05 -15.20
C ARG A 121 -0.87 4.42 -16.22
N GLY A 122 -0.05 5.22 -16.90
CA GLY A 122 0.63 4.88 -18.14
C GLY A 122 -0.24 5.09 -19.38
N ASN A 123 0.36 5.42 -20.51
CA ASN A 123 -0.37 5.69 -21.76
C ASN A 123 -1.11 4.45 -22.30
N HIS A 124 -0.59 3.25 -22.02
CA HIS A 124 -1.13 1.97 -22.46
C HIS A 124 -1.30 1.03 -21.27
N PRO A 125 -2.27 1.30 -20.37
CA PRO A 125 -2.47 0.49 -19.17
C PRO A 125 -2.84 -0.94 -19.55
N GLY A 126 -2.14 -1.91 -18.93
CA GLY A 126 -2.31 -3.34 -19.21
C GLY A 126 -1.35 -3.91 -20.27
N GLU A 127 -0.62 -3.09 -20.98
CA GLU A 127 0.42 -3.55 -21.91
C GLU A 127 1.79 -3.69 -21.23
N VAL A 128 2.65 -4.56 -21.79
CA VAL A 128 4.03 -4.78 -21.29
C VAL A 128 4.85 -3.48 -21.30
N LYS A 129 4.62 -2.62 -22.31
CA LYS A 129 5.21 -1.28 -22.41
C LYS A 129 4.14 -0.24 -22.14
N CYS A 130 3.74 -0.14 -20.89
CA CYS A 130 2.69 0.78 -20.44
C CYS A 130 2.97 2.25 -20.76
N GLY A 131 4.23 2.67 -20.82
CA GLY A 131 4.63 4.06 -21.06
C GLY A 131 4.39 4.98 -19.89
N ALA A 132 4.75 6.25 -20.03
CA ALA A 132 4.51 7.31 -19.04
C ALA A 132 3.20 8.06 -19.35
N GLY A 133 2.71 8.84 -18.39
CA GLY A 133 1.51 9.66 -18.54
C GLY A 133 0.20 8.90 -18.35
N ASN A 134 -0.87 9.35 -19.00
CA ASN A 134 -2.21 8.78 -18.89
C ASN A 134 -2.87 8.67 -20.26
N PRO A 135 -3.75 7.66 -20.47
CA PRO A 135 -4.53 7.55 -21.70
C PRO A 135 -5.60 8.66 -21.76
N GLN A 136 -6.21 8.83 -22.92
CA GLN A 136 -7.39 9.69 -23.03
C GLN A 136 -8.52 9.16 -22.15
N HIS A 137 -9.23 10.05 -21.50
CA HIS A 137 -10.35 9.73 -20.64
C HIS A 137 -11.65 10.33 -21.20
N LYS A 138 -12.79 9.70 -20.93
CA LYS A 138 -14.13 10.12 -21.42
C LYS A 138 -14.50 11.55 -21.02
N SER A 139 -13.95 12.07 -19.92
CA SER A 139 -14.16 13.45 -19.47
C SER A 139 -13.43 14.50 -20.31
N GLY A 140 -12.60 14.08 -21.26
CA GLY A 140 -11.70 14.97 -22.02
C GLY A 140 -10.38 15.29 -21.31
N TYR A 141 -10.27 15.00 -20.02
CA TYR A 141 -9.04 15.20 -19.23
C TYR A 141 -8.35 13.85 -18.98
N ARG A 142 -7.06 13.72 -19.31
CA ARG A 142 -6.32 12.48 -19.06
C ARG A 142 -6.26 12.10 -17.58
N THR A 143 -6.39 13.07 -16.69
CA THR A 143 -6.46 12.89 -15.23
C THR A 143 -7.88 12.61 -14.71
N GLY A 144 -8.86 12.37 -15.57
CA GLY A 144 -10.25 12.07 -15.17
C GLY A 144 -10.36 10.93 -14.18
N TYR A 145 -9.56 9.87 -14.34
CA TYR A 145 -9.50 8.72 -13.41
C TYR A 145 -9.18 9.14 -11.96
N PHE A 146 -8.34 10.17 -11.78
CA PHE A 146 -7.96 10.65 -10.45
C PHE A 146 -9.17 11.21 -9.69
N TRP A 147 -10.01 11.94 -10.38
CA TRP A 147 -11.21 12.56 -9.81
C TRP A 147 -12.37 11.58 -9.66
N GLU A 148 -12.61 10.75 -10.67
CA GLU A 148 -13.78 9.87 -10.75
C GLU A 148 -13.57 8.51 -10.06
N GLU A 149 -12.33 7.99 -10.03
CA GLU A 149 -12.04 6.64 -9.52
C GLU A 149 -11.23 6.68 -8.22
N VAL A 150 -10.15 7.50 -8.16
CA VAL A 150 -9.22 7.49 -7.01
C VAL A 150 -9.78 8.28 -5.83
N LEU A 151 -10.33 9.46 -6.08
CA LEU A 151 -10.89 10.35 -5.05
C LEU A 151 -12.38 10.09 -4.76
N GLU A 152 -12.98 9.08 -5.39
CA GLU A 152 -14.29 8.58 -5.01
C GLU A 152 -14.25 8.11 -3.54
N LYS A 153 -15.36 8.26 -2.81
CA LYS A 153 -15.43 8.05 -1.36
C LYS A 153 -14.87 6.69 -0.92
N ASP A 154 -15.41 5.60 -1.47
CA ASP A 154 -15.03 4.24 -1.06
C ASP A 154 -13.57 3.95 -1.43
N SER A 155 -13.15 4.43 -2.62
CA SER A 155 -11.79 4.27 -3.13
C SER A 155 -10.78 5.05 -2.27
N PHE A 156 -11.05 6.31 -1.95
CA PHE A 156 -10.14 7.13 -1.19
C PHE A 156 -10.03 6.68 0.27
N MET A 157 -11.17 6.30 0.88
CA MET A 157 -11.19 5.72 2.21
C MET A 157 -10.43 4.38 2.28
N ASP A 158 -10.57 3.52 1.26
CA ASP A 158 -9.80 2.28 1.14
C ASP A 158 -8.28 2.55 1.04
N ILE A 159 -7.87 3.56 0.27
CA ILE A 159 -6.45 3.93 0.18
C ILE A 159 -5.91 4.35 1.56
N ILE A 160 -6.63 5.21 2.27
CA ILE A 160 -6.19 5.70 3.58
C ILE A 160 -6.19 4.57 4.62
N GLY A 161 -7.21 3.73 4.63
CA GLY A 161 -7.37 2.68 5.64
C GLY A 161 -6.55 1.42 5.41
N SER A 162 -6.29 1.07 4.15
CA SER A 162 -5.72 -0.23 3.79
C SER A 162 -4.35 -0.16 3.11
N PHE A 163 -3.99 0.98 2.53
CA PHE A 163 -2.72 1.12 1.80
C PHE A 163 -1.74 2.07 2.48
N MET A 164 -2.21 3.08 3.20
CA MET A 164 -1.31 4.02 3.86
C MET A 164 -0.78 3.45 5.17
N PHE A 165 0.53 3.61 5.39
CA PHE A 165 1.19 3.28 6.65
C PHE A 165 2.48 4.09 6.84
N ILE A 166 3.01 4.08 8.06
CA ILE A 166 4.32 4.67 8.38
C ILE A 166 5.38 3.58 8.29
N GLU A 167 6.24 3.68 7.31
CA GLU A 167 7.44 2.84 7.20
C GLU A 167 8.53 3.37 8.12
N ARG A 168 9.05 2.51 9.00
CA ARG A 168 10.16 2.83 9.92
C ARG A 168 11.39 2.07 9.50
N ARG A 169 12.48 2.80 9.29
CA ARG A 169 13.79 2.22 8.96
C ARG A 169 14.87 2.91 9.77
N GLU A 170 15.97 2.22 9.99
CA GLU A 170 17.19 2.82 10.49
C GLU A 170 18.02 3.30 9.29
N GLU A 171 18.41 4.56 9.30
CA GLU A 171 19.28 5.16 8.29
C GLU A 171 20.62 5.52 8.93
N LYS A 172 21.72 5.16 8.24
CA LYS A 172 23.07 5.58 8.65
C LYS A 172 23.25 7.06 8.34
N VAL A 173 23.40 7.86 9.36
CA VAL A 173 23.70 9.29 9.24
C VAL A 173 25.13 9.54 9.70
N MET A 174 25.87 10.31 8.91
CA MET A 174 27.21 10.75 9.28
C MET A 174 27.11 12.05 10.08
N ASP A 175 27.73 12.09 11.26
CA ASP A 175 27.86 13.34 12.02
C ASP A 175 28.93 14.25 11.40
N ASN A 176 29.01 15.48 11.89
CA ASN A 176 29.99 16.46 11.44
C ASN A 176 31.47 16.06 11.71
N LEU A 177 31.69 14.98 12.46
CA LEU A 177 33.00 14.40 12.78
C LEU A 177 33.27 13.13 11.97
N GLY A 178 32.42 12.80 10.99
CA GLY A 178 32.55 11.60 10.16
C GLY A 178 32.22 10.30 10.86
N ARG A 179 31.54 10.31 12.03
CA ARG A 179 31.11 9.10 12.72
C ARG A 179 29.72 8.71 12.21
N SER A 180 29.57 7.43 11.91
CA SER A 180 28.29 6.86 11.48
C SER A 180 27.43 6.53 12.72
N ARG A 181 26.20 7.02 12.74
CA ARG A 181 25.15 6.61 13.69
C ARG A 181 23.89 6.15 12.97
N LEU A 182 23.13 5.24 13.58
CA LEU A 182 21.83 4.85 13.11
C LEU A 182 20.79 5.81 13.67
N GLU A 183 19.98 6.38 12.79
CA GLU A 183 18.85 7.22 13.18
C GLU A 183 17.54 6.61 12.66
N PRO A 184 16.47 6.59 13.47
CA PRO A 184 15.18 6.15 13.02
C PRO A 184 14.63 7.17 11.99
N LYS A 185 14.27 6.66 10.82
CA LYS A 185 13.61 7.42 9.76
C LYS A 185 12.20 6.90 9.57
N GLU A 186 11.24 7.78 9.63
CA GLU A 186 9.85 7.50 9.31
C GLU A 186 9.49 8.06 7.94
N THR A 187 8.81 7.28 7.14
CA THR A 187 8.31 7.68 5.83
C THR A 187 6.85 7.28 5.71
N MET A 188 5.98 8.21 5.40
CA MET A 188 4.59 7.89 5.09
C MET A 188 4.51 7.31 3.69
N ILE A 189 3.97 6.11 3.59
CA ILE A 189 3.80 5.39 2.34
C ILE A 189 2.37 5.62 1.83
N PHE A 190 2.29 6.07 0.60
CA PHE A 190 1.07 6.13 -0.21
C PHE A 190 1.32 5.25 -1.45
N PRO A 191 0.36 4.44 -1.92
CA PRO A 191 0.60 3.54 -3.05
C PRO A 191 0.82 4.34 -4.33
N ARG A 192 1.73 3.89 -5.18
CA ARG A 192 1.80 4.38 -6.57
C ARG A 192 0.64 3.78 -7.36
N TYR A 193 0.21 4.45 -8.43
CA TYR A 193 -0.99 4.01 -9.15
C TYR A 193 -0.92 2.52 -9.58
N HIS A 194 0.18 2.07 -10.17
CA HIS A 194 0.33 0.68 -10.60
C HIS A 194 0.29 -0.34 -9.44
N GLN A 195 0.73 0.05 -8.24
CA GLN A 195 0.64 -0.79 -7.05
C GLN A 195 -0.81 -0.91 -6.56
N LEU A 196 -1.51 0.21 -6.53
CA LEU A 196 -2.95 0.27 -6.19
C LEU A 196 -3.77 -0.56 -7.17
N ASP A 197 -3.54 -0.38 -8.47
CA ASP A 197 -4.26 -1.05 -9.55
C ASP A 197 -4.08 -2.57 -9.51
N VAL A 198 -2.83 -3.06 -9.40
CA VAL A 198 -2.56 -4.49 -9.38
C VAL A 198 -3.15 -5.18 -8.15
N VAL A 199 -3.03 -4.57 -6.96
CA VAL A 199 -3.59 -5.16 -5.74
C VAL A 199 -5.11 -5.22 -5.83
N ARG A 200 -5.77 -4.14 -6.28
CA ARG A 200 -7.22 -4.11 -6.44
C ARG A 200 -7.73 -5.09 -7.48
N LYS A 201 -7.06 -5.20 -8.62
CA LYS A 201 -7.40 -6.18 -9.67
C LYS A 201 -7.30 -7.61 -9.14
N LEU A 202 -6.20 -7.96 -8.48
CA LEU A 202 -6.04 -9.29 -7.91
C LEU A 202 -7.11 -9.60 -6.88
N ILE A 203 -7.39 -8.70 -5.94
CA ILE A 203 -8.43 -8.88 -4.93
C ILE A 203 -9.81 -9.06 -5.58
N SER A 204 -10.17 -8.22 -6.56
CA SER A 204 -11.46 -8.33 -7.23
C SER A 204 -11.60 -9.62 -8.05
N THR A 205 -10.57 -10.02 -8.77
CA THR A 205 -10.56 -11.26 -9.57
C THR A 205 -10.59 -12.49 -8.66
N THR A 206 -9.74 -12.54 -7.64
CA THR A 206 -9.71 -13.64 -6.67
C THR A 206 -11.04 -13.78 -5.90
N LYS A 207 -11.72 -12.68 -5.62
CA LYS A 207 -13.04 -12.73 -4.98
C LYS A 207 -14.09 -13.44 -5.83
N ILE A 208 -13.95 -13.39 -7.15
CA ILE A 208 -14.87 -14.02 -8.11
C ILE A 208 -14.44 -15.46 -8.41
N GLU A 209 -13.15 -15.66 -8.68
CA GLU A 209 -12.62 -16.94 -9.18
C GLU A 209 -12.25 -17.92 -8.04
N GLY A 210 -12.04 -17.41 -6.82
CA GLY A 210 -11.62 -18.23 -5.68
C GLY A 210 -10.16 -18.64 -5.74
N ALA A 211 -9.81 -19.71 -5.02
CA ALA A 211 -8.48 -20.33 -4.99
C ALA A 211 -8.23 -21.19 -6.24
N GLY A 212 -6.95 -21.52 -6.49
CA GLY A 212 -6.55 -22.46 -7.56
C GLY A 212 -6.23 -21.80 -8.90
N GLN A 213 -6.30 -20.48 -9.01
CA GLN A 213 -5.94 -19.74 -10.22
C GLN A 213 -4.51 -19.22 -10.16
N ASN A 214 -3.85 -19.13 -11.34
CA ASN A 214 -2.50 -18.60 -11.47
C ASN A 214 -2.52 -17.21 -12.09
N TYR A 215 -1.85 -16.25 -11.45
CA TYR A 215 -1.72 -14.87 -11.94
C TYR A 215 -0.25 -14.50 -12.07
N LEU A 216 0.13 -13.91 -13.19
CA LEU A 216 1.46 -13.36 -13.41
C LEU A 216 1.43 -11.84 -13.36
N ILE A 217 2.21 -11.25 -12.47
CA ILE A 217 2.38 -9.81 -12.34
C ILE A 217 3.78 -9.42 -12.82
N GLN A 218 3.84 -8.67 -13.90
CA GLN A 218 5.11 -8.18 -14.45
C GLN A 218 5.26 -6.69 -14.15
N HIS A 219 6.15 -6.36 -13.23
CA HIS A 219 6.55 -4.99 -12.91
C HIS A 219 8.07 -4.84 -13.06
N SER A 220 8.53 -3.66 -13.51
CA SER A 220 9.95 -3.35 -13.67
C SER A 220 10.73 -3.43 -12.34
N ALA A 221 12.04 -3.55 -12.40
CA ALA A 221 12.90 -3.41 -11.24
C ALA A 221 12.71 -2.02 -10.60
N GLY A 222 12.74 -1.94 -9.27
CA GLY A 222 12.53 -0.67 -8.54
C GLY A 222 11.09 -0.12 -8.53
N SER A 223 10.11 -0.85 -9.09
CA SER A 223 8.70 -0.44 -9.06
C SER A 223 8.04 -0.53 -7.68
N GLY A 224 8.71 -1.13 -6.69
CA GLY A 224 8.17 -1.36 -5.35
C GLY A 224 7.29 -2.60 -5.23
N LYS A 225 7.62 -3.68 -5.96
CA LYS A 225 6.92 -4.98 -5.90
C LYS A 225 6.73 -5.51 -4.47
N THR A 226 7.73 -5.36 -3.62
CA THR A 226 7.69 -5.76 -2.21
C THR A 226 6.47 -5.17 -1.49
N LYS A 227 6.19 -3.87 -1.69
CA LYS A 227 4.99 -3.23 -1.11
C LYS A 227 3.69 -3.77 -1.69
N SER A 228 3.65 -4.03 -3.00
CA SER A 228 2.46 -4.65 -3.61
C SER A 228 2.18 -6.04 -3.03
N ILE A 229 3.23 -6.86 -2.83
CA ILE A 229 3.12 -8.17 -2.19
C ILE A 229 2.63 -8.02 -0.74
N SER A 230 3.20 -7.08 0.03
CA SER A 230 2.80 -6.84 1.42
C SER A 230 1.32 -6.46 1.53
N TRP A 231 0.85 -5.50 0.75
CA TRP A 231 -0.58 -5.13 0.73
C TRP A 231 -1.48 -6.29 0.29
N LEU A 232 -1.05 -7.02 -0.75
CA LEU A 232 -1.81 -8.17 -1.26
C LEU A 232 -1.94 -9.25 -0.20
N SER A 233 -0.86 -9.59 0.51
CA SER A 233 -0.88 -10.63 1.56
C SER A 233 -1.86 -10.30 2.67
N HIS A 234 -1.84 -9.07 3.19
CA HIS A 234 -2.79 -8.64 4.22
C HIS A 234 -4.23 -8.61 3.72
N ARG A 235 -4.46 -8.19 2.49
CA ARG A 235 -5.81 -8.14 1.92
C ARG A 235 -6.37 -9.53 1.61
N LEU A 236 -5.55 -10.44 1.11
CA LEU A 236 -5.96 -11.83 0.88
C LEU A 236 -6.24 -12.56 2.20
N SER A 237 -5.44 -12.34 3.25
CA SER A 237 -5.63 -12.99 4.55
C SER A 237 -6.95 -12.64 5.25
N SER A 238 -7.59 -11.53 4.84
CA SER A 238 -8.88 -11.06 5.34
C SER A 238 -9.97 -11.04 4.26
N LEU A 239 -9.74 -11.66 3.11
CA LEU A 239 -10.67 -11.62 1.99
C LEU A 239 -11.87 -12.55 2.25
N HIS A 240 -13.08 -11.99 2.10
CA HIS A 240 -14.35 -12.72 2.19
C HIS A 240 -15.06 -12.73 0.84
N GLY A 241 -15.70 -13.83 0.55
CA GLY A 241 -16.52 -14.02 -0.64
C GLY A 241 -17.86 -13.28 -0.58
N ALA A 242 -18.72 -13.56 -1.55
CA ALA A 242 -20.03 -12.91 -1.66
C ALA A 242 -21.01 -13.29 -0.53
N GLN A 243 -20.80 -14.43 0.13
CA GLN A 243 -21.61 -14.95 1.23
C GLN A 243 -20.94 -14.73 2.60
N ASP A 244 -20.01 -13.77 2.67
CA ASP A 244 -19.19 -13.45 3.86
C ASP A 244 -18.33 -14.63 4.39
N GLN A 245 -18.15 -15.70 3.59
CA GLN A 245 -17.21 -16.78 3.91
C GLN A 245 -15.77 -16.33 3.67
N LYS A 246 -14.86 -16.71 4.54
CA LYS A 246 -13.42 -16.50 4.36
C LYS A 246 -12.92 -17.32 3.16
N LEU A 247 -12.16 -16.70 2.23
CA LEU A 247 -11.68 -17.38 1.01
C LEU A 247 -10.38 -18.13 1.20
N PHE A 248 -9.51 -17.69 2.11
CA PHE A 248 -8.20 -18.29 2.36
C PHE A 248 -7.97 -18.43 3.86
N ASP A 249 -7.58 -19.60 4.32
CA ASP A 249 -7.22 -19.85 5.72
C ASP A 249 -5.83 -19.27 6.02
N CYS A 250 -4.89 -19.43 5.09
CA CYS A 250 -3.53 -18.94 5.18
C CYS A 250 -3.08 -18.36 3.83
N VAL A 251 -2.23 -17.33 3.89
CA VAL A 251 -1.51 -16.77 2.74
C VAL A 251 -0.03 -17.10 2.91
N VAL A 252 0.52 -17.93 2.02
CA VAL A 252 1.94 -18.27 2.05
C VAL A 252 2.70 -17.41 1.06
N VAL A 253 3.65 -16.61 1.57
CA VAL A 253 4.53 -15.77 0.78
C VAL A 253 5.87 -16.49 0.61
N ILE A 254 6.22 -16.83 -0.62
CA ILE A 254 7.42 -17.61 -0.93
C ILE A 254 8.44 -16.72 -1.61
N THR A 255 9.68 -16.74 -1.12
CA THR A 255 10.81 -16.03 -1.70
C THR A 255 11.87 -17.00 -2.20
N ASP A 256 12.62 -16.59 -3.22
CA ASP A 256 13.75 -17.37 -3.76
C ASP A 256 15.04 -17.18 -2.94
N ARG A 257 15.27 -16.00 -2.37
CA ARG A 257 16.53 -15.60 -1.74
C ARG A 257 16.38 -15.13 -0.31
N LYS A 258 17.24 -15.60 0.59
CA LYS A 258 17.26 -15.21 2.01
C LYS A 258 17.39 -13.68 2.24
N VAL A 259 18.09 -12.94 1.38
CA VAL A 259 18.24 -11.48 1.50
C VAL A 259 16.94 -10.76 1.15
N LEU A 260 16.24 -11.23 0.10
CA LEU A 260 14.92 -10.70 -0.29
C LEU A 260 13.85 -11.05 0.74
N ASP A 261 14.03 -12.19 1.42
CA ASP A 261 13.16 -12.65 2.48
C ASP A 261 13.06 -11.63 3.62
N ARG A 262 14.19 -11.19 4.19
CA ARG A 262 14.20 -10.17 5.26
C ARG A 262 13.52 -8.86 4.84
N GLN A 263 13.82 -8.35 3.65
CA GLN A 263 13.20 -7.11 3.16
C GLN A 263 11.68 -7.24 2.99
N LEU A 264 11.22 -8.42 2.58
CA LEU A 264 9.81 -8.72 2.42
C LEU A 264 9.14 -8.95 3.77
N GLN A 265 9.79 -9.66 4.68
CA GLN A 265 9.36 -9.83 6.06
C GLN A 265 9.15 -8.46 6.72
N ASP A 266 10.17 -7.60 6.72
CA ASP A 266 10.09 -6.26 7.29
C ASP A 266 8.92 -5.46 6.69
N ALA A 267 8.74 -5.52 5.37
CA ALA A 267 7.67 -4.78 4.69
C ALA A 267 6.26 -5.32 5.03
N ILE A 268 6.10 -6.63 5.24
CA ILE A 268 4.82 -7.24 5.63
C ILE A 268 4.52 -6.93 7.10
N TYR A 269 5.50 -7.05 7.99
CA TYR A 269 5.34 -6.72 9.42
C TYR A 269 5.00 -5.25 9.65
N GLN A 270 5.50 -4.33 8.83
CA GLN A 270 5.19 -2.90 8.98
C GLN A 270 3.73 -2.52 8.68
N ILE A 271 3.00 -3.38 7.97
CA ILE A 271 1.56 -3.21 7.69
C ILE A 271 0.72 -3.94 8.76
N GLU A 272 1.33 -4.78 9.60
CA GLU A 272 0.62 -5.54 10.61
C GLU A 272 0.03 -4.62 11.69
N HIS A 273 -1.30 -4.69 11.84
CA HIS A 273 -2.03 -3.92 12.85
C HIS A 273 -2.39 -4.73 14.10
N ALA A 274 -2.19 -6.06 14.06
CA ALA A 274 -2.46 -6.97 15.16
C ALA A 274 -1.36 -8.02 15.27
N GLN A 275 -0.82 -8.23 16.45
CA GLN A 275 0.22 -9.24 16.70
C GLN A 275 -0.29 -10.66 16.40
N GLY A 276 0.58 -11.51 15.84
CA GLY A 276 0.29 -12.91 15.55
C GLY A 276 -0.43 -13.16 14.22
N VAL A 277 -0.57 -12.15 13.38
CA VAL A 277 -1.13 -12.30 12.02
C VAL A 277 -0.08 -12.81 11.05
N VAL A 278 1.18 -12.40 11.22
CA VAL A 278 2.32 -12.72 10.35
C VAL A 278 3.34 -13.55 11.09
N GLN A 279 3.83 -14.61 10.48
CA GLN A 279 4.94 -15.42 10.98
C GLN A 279 5.97 -15.65 9.87
N ALA A 280 7.22 -15.29 10.16
CA ALA A 280 8.37 -15.66 9.32
C ALA A 280 8.90 -17.02 9.73
N ILE A 281 9.19 -17.85 8.74
CA ILE A 281 9.77 -19.19 8.93
C ILE A 281 11.26 -19.10 8.66
N ASP A 282 12.03 -19.00 9.73
CA ASP A 282 13.49 -18.84 9.63
C ASP A 282 14.22 -20.20 9.77
N ASP A 283 13.70 -21.13 10.57
CA ASP A 283 14.36 -22.38 10.89
C ASP A 283 14.14 -23.46 9.80
N ASP A 284 13.11 -24.28 9.94
CA ASP A 284 12.92 -25.46 9.13
C ASP A 284 11.47 -25.65 8.61
N SER A 285 11.23 -26.78 7.95
CA SER A 285 9.91 -27.17 7.44
C SER A 285 8.91 -27.52 8.54
N LYS A 286 9.39 -27.92 9.73
CA LYS A 286 8.54 -28.23 10.88
C LYS A 286 7.88 -26.94 11.41
N GLN A 287 8.66 -25.87 11.55
CA GLN A 287 8.13 -24.55 11.91
C GLN A 287 7.07 -24.07 10.91
N LEU A 288 7.27 -24.34 9.61
CA LEU A 288 6.28 -24.03 8.58
C LEU A 288 5.00 -24.86 8.77
N ALA A 289 5.13 -26.17 9.04
CA ALA A 289 4.00 -27.05 9.28
C ALA A 289 3.20 -26.62 10.52
N GLU A 290 3.88 -26.33 11.63
CA GLU A 290 3.26 -25.85 12.87
C GLU A 290 2.50 -24.54 12.62
N ALA A 291 3.08 -23.57 11.93
CA ALA A 291 2.42 -22.31 11.60
C ALA A 291 1.14 -22.50 10.77
N LEU A 292 1.12 -23.47 9.86
CA LEU A 292 -0.06 -23.81 9.06
C LEU A 292 -1.16 -24.47 9.91
N VAL A 293 -0.78 -25.40 10.79
CA VAL A 293 -1.72 -26.08 11.72
C VAL A 293 -2.31 -25.10 12.74
N ASP A 294 -1.49 -24.19 13.26
CA ASP A 294 -1.92 -23.14 14.21
C ASP A 294 -2.84 -22.07 13.58
N GLY A 295 -3.03 -22.13 12.27
CA GLY A 295 -3.91 -21.19 11.55
C GLY A 295 -3.34 -19.79 11.41
N THR A 296 -2.00 -19.65 11.35
CA THR A 296 -1.33 -18.37 11.08
C THR A 296 -1.81 -17.79 9.74
N LYS A 297 -2.26 -16.54 9.75
CA LYS A 297 -2.92 -15.94 8.57
C LYS A 297 -1.96 -15.63 7.43
N ILE A 298 -0.74 -15.23 7.73
CA ILE A 298 0.30 -14.93 6.73
C ILE A 298 1.60 -15.59 7.16
N VAL A 299 2.12 -16.46 6.32
CA VAL A 299 3.38 -17.18 6.56
C VAL A 299 4.38 -16.76 5.48
N ILE A 300 5.59 -16.40 5.89
CA ILE A 300 6.66 -16.01 4.97
C ILE A 300 7.76 -17.06 5.03
N THR A 301 8.13 -17.62 3.88
CA THR A 301 9.11 -18.72 3.80
C THR A 301 9.93 -18.66 2.52
N THR A 302 10.95 -19.47 2.45
CA THR A 302 11.78 -19.63 1.25
C THR A 302 11.41 -20.89 0.47
N LEU A 303 11.58 -20.87 -0.86
CA LEU A 303 11.15 -21.93 -1.75
C LEU A 303 11.69 -23.32 -1.34
N HIS A 304 12.93 -23.40 -0.88
CA HIS A 304 13.58 -24.68 -0.54
C HIS A 304 12.99 -25.39 0.71
N LYS A 305 12.17 -24.72 1.52
CA LYS A 305 11.49 -25.34 2.67
C LYS A 305 10.16 -26.00 2.30
N VAL A 306 9.54 -25.56 1.21
CA VAL A 306 8.20 -25.99 0.80
C VAL A 306 8.11 -27.48 0.50
N PRO A 307 9.06 -28.15 -0.18
CA PRO A 307 8.98 -29.59 -0.47
C PRO A 307 8.90 -30.48 0.76
N PHE A 308 9.47 -30.04 1.87
CA PHE A 308 9.55 -30.84 3.10
C PHE A 308 8.38 -30.62 4.07
N VAL A 309 7.51 -29.64 3.80
CA VAL A 309 6.39 -29.32 4.71
C VAL A 309 5.38 -30.44 4.82
N LEU A 310 5.14 -31.18 3.73
CA LEU A 310 4.16 -32.28 3.72
C LEU A 310 4.59 -33.39 4.69
N ASN A 311 5.86 -33.78 4.68
CA ASN A 311 6.39 -34.79 5.61
C ASN A 311 6.30 -34.32 7.09
N SER A 312 6.54 -33.02 7.30
CA SER A 312 6.41 -32.42 8.63
C SER A 312 4.95 -32.38 9.10
N LEU A 313 3.99 -32.12 8.23
CA LEU A 313 2.56 -32.18 8.54
C LEU A 313 2.10 -33.59 8.89
N LEU A 314 2.50 -34.61 8.11
CA LEU A 314 2.19 -36.00 8.39
C LEU A 314 2.75 -36.48 9.75
N ASN A 315 3.93 -35.99 10.12
CA ASN A 315 4.54 -36.28 11.41
C ASN A 315 3.76 -35.62 12.58
N ILE A 316 3.26 -34.42 12.42
CA ILE A 316 2.46 -33.70 13.42
C ILE A 316 1.13 -34.40 13.65
N GLU A 317 0.47 -34.87 12.58
CA GLU A 317 -0.82 -35.57 12.67
C GLU A 317 -0.72 -37.02 13.10
N GLY A 318 0.49 -37.53 13.38
CA GLY A 318 0.70 -38.92 13.76
C GLY A 318 0.47 -39.96 12.63
N LEU A 319 0.40 -39.51 11.39
CA LEU A 319 0.17 -40.30 10.18
C LEU A 319 1.48 -40.82 9.54
N ALA A 320 2.61 -40.61 10.17
CA ALA A 320 3.96 -40.84 9.61
C ALA A 320 4.47 -42.29 9.67
N GLU A 321 3.64 -43.28 9.89
CA GLU A 321 4.08 -44.67 9.72
C GLU A 321 4.09 -45.06 8.24
N GLY A 322 5.18 -44.72 7.50
CA GLY A 322 5.42 -45.32 6.19
C GLY A 322 6.13 -44.48 5.11
N THR A 323 6.51 -43.23 5.33
CA THR A 323 7.01 -42.39 4.24
C THR A 323 8.42 -41.82 4.44
N GLN A 324 9.38 -42.65 4.83
CA GLN A 324 10.79 -42.25 4.87
C GLN A 324 11.52 -42.30 3.50
N GLN A 325 10.84 -42.71 2.45
CA GLN A 325 11.44 -42.90 1.12
C GLN A 325 11.46 -41.68 0.19
N SER A 326 10.85 -40.54 0.53
CA SER A 326 10.68 -39.47 -0.44
C SER A 326 11.67 -38.30 -0.39
N GLU A 327 12.47 -38.15 0.67
CA GLU A 327 13.46 -37.05 0.75
C GLU A 327 14.62 -37.19 -0.24
N ASP A 328 15.07 -38.42 -0.49
CA ASP A 328 16.19 -38.65 -1.41
C ASP A 328 15.78 -38.62 -2.89
N GLU A 329 14.54 -38.94 -3.23
CA GLU A 329 14.04 -38.86 -4.61
C GLU A 329 13.84 -37.41 -5.07
N PHE A 330 13.39 -36.51 -4.19
CA PHE A 330 13.23 -35.08 -4.51
C PHE A 330 14.57 -34.31 -4.60
N ARG A 331 15.66 -34.82 -4.01
CA ARG A 331 16.99 -34.22 -4.14
C ARG A 331 17.66 -34.56 -5.46
N GLN A 332 17.16 -35.54 -6.22
CA GLN A 332 17.70 -35.95 -7.52
C GLN A 332 16.93 -35.37 -8.72
N MET A 333 15.82 -34.68 -8.53
CA MET A 333 15.09 -33.91 -9.53
C MET A 333 15.46 -32.40 -9.45
#